data_631e1850b945f89bb70fe7ca491fe84c
#
_entry.id   631e1850b945f89bb70fe7ca491fe84c
#
_cell.length_a   1.000
_cell.length_b   1.000
_cell.length_c   1.000
_cell.angle_alpha   90.00
_cell.angle_beta   90.00
_cell.angle_gamma   90.00
#
_symmetry.space_group_name_H-M   'P 1'
#
loop_
_entity.id
_entity.type
_entity.pdbx_description
1 polymer ?
#
loop_
_entity_poly.entity_id
_entity_poly.type
_entity_poly.pdbx_seq_one_letter_code
_entity_poly.pdbx_strand_id
1 'polypeptide(L)'
;MARKVLIADDEQNIVISLEFLLKREGFEVLVAGDGDAALQMVAEHHPDLVLLDVMMPKRNGYEVCQRMRERPEWRGIKIIMLSAKGRDVEVSKGVSLGADLYVTKPFSNAELVAHINALLAPA
;
A
#
# COMPACT_ATOMS: atom_id res chain seq x y z
N MET A 1 16.89 11.70 -3.73
CA MET A 1 15.51 11.84 -4.23
C MET A 1 14.55 11.14 -3.29
N ALA A 2 13.42 11.77 -3.02
CA ALA A 2 12.42 11.18 -2.13
C ALA A 2 11.78 9.96 -2.77
N ARG A 3 11.58 8.91 -1.97
CA ARG A 3 10.81 7.76 -2.39
C ARG A 3 9.32 8.10 -2.39
N LYS A 4 8.59 7.58 -3.35
CA LYS A 4 7.15 7.82 -3.49
C LYS A 4 6.37 6.69 -2.85
N VAL A 5 5.45 7.04 -1.95
CA VAL A 5 4.53 6.07 -1.32
C VAL A 5 3.11 6.47 -1.67
N LEU A 6 2.36 5.53 -2.24
CA LEU A 6 0.94 5.72 -2.51
C LEU A 6 0.13 5.16 -1.36
N ILE A 7 -0.78 5.97 -0.82
CA ILE A 7 -1.74 5.52 0.18
C ILE A 7 -3.08 5.30 -0.54
N ALA A 8 -3.49 4.05 -0.66
CA ALA A 8 -4.75 3.67 -1.27
C ALA A 8 -5.71 3.20 -0.17
N ASP A 9 -6.56 4.10 0.30
CA ASP A 9 -7.47 3.84 1.42
C ASP A 9 -8.63 4.83 1.32
N ASP A 10 -9.85 4.37 1.61
CA ASP A 10 -11.03 5.23 1.56
C ASP A 10 -11.38 5.86 2.92
N GLU A 11 -10.67 5.50 3.98
CA GLU A 11 -10.88 6.06 5.31
C GLU A 11 -10.06 7.34 5.48
N GLN A 12 -10.74 8.48 5.46
CA GLN A 12 -10.10 9.80 5.54
C GLN A 12 -9.16 9.96 6.74
N ASN A 13 -9.57 9.47 7.90
CA ASN A 13 -8.77 9.59 9.12
C ASN A 13 -7.43 8.86 9.00
N ILE A 14 -7.45 7.68 8.39
CA ILE A 14 -6.24 6.90 8.17
C ILE A 14 -5.34 7.58 7.15
N VAL A 15 -5.93 8.07 6.06
CA VAL A 15 -5.18 8.77 5.01
C VAL A 15 -4.46 9.99 5.58
N ILE A 16 -5.17 10.83 6.34
CA ILE A 16 -4.59 12.05 6.92
C ILE A 16 -3.43 11.69 7.86
N SER A 17 -3.65 10.71 8.72
CA SER A 17 -2.66 10.27 9.69
C SER A 17 -1.40 9.71 9.01
N LEU A 18 -1.58 8.84 8.01
CA LEU A 18 -0.47 8.25 7.28
C LEU A 18 0.27 9.30 6.44
N GLU A 19 -0.46 10.20 5.80
CA GLU A 19 0.14 11.25 5.00
C GLU A 19 1.07 12.12 5.85
N PHE A 20 0.60 12.53 7.03
CA PHE A 20 1.41 13.31 7.97
C PHE A 20 2.66 12.53 8.39
N LEU A 21 2.47 11.28 8.78
CA LEU A 21 3.56 10.42 9.23
C LEU A 21 4.64 10.25 8.16
N LEU A 22 4.23 9.92 6.95
CA LEU A 22 5.16 9.60 5.88
C LEU A 22 5.88 10.84 5.35
N LYS A 23 5.20 11.97 5.28
CA LYS A 23 5.86 13.23 4.90
C LYS A 23 6.92 13.62 5.93
N ARG A 24 6.63 13.41 7.20
CA ARG A 24 7.60 13.67 8.26
C ARG A 24 8.83 12.77 8.13
N GLU A 25 8.65 11.54 7.63
CA GLU A 25 9.75 10.60 7.42
C GLU A 25 10.51 10.85 6.10
N GLY A 26 10.12 11.86 5.34
CA GLY A 26 10.82 12.24 4.11
C GLY A 26 10.29 11.62 2.84
N PHE A 27 9.16 10.94 2.88
CA PHE A 27 8.56 10.35 1.67
C PHE A 27 7.72 11.38 0.91
N GLU A 28 7.68 11.23 -0.41
CA GLU A 28 6.70 11.90 -1.25
C GLU A 28 5.43 11.05 -1.22
N VAL A 29 4.30 11.67 -0.89
CA VAL A 29 3.06 10.93 -0.65
C VAL A 29 2.04 11.19 -1.75
N LEU A 30 1.46 10.10 -2.25
CA LEU A 30 0.35 10.13 -3.20
C LEU A 30 -0.85 9.48 -2.51
N VAL A 31 -2.07 9.90 -2.86
CA VAL A 31 -3.29 9.38 -2.23
C VAL A 31 -4.30 8.98 -3.29
N ALA A 32 -4.93 7.83 -3.08
CA ALA A 32 -6.05 7.36 -3.89
C ALA A 32 -7.15 6.86 -2.96
N GLY A 33 -8.40 7.20 -3.26
CA GLY A 33 -9.55 6.86 -2.41
C GLY A 33 -10.31 5.62 -2.82
N ASP A 34 -9.96 5.01 -3.95
CA ASP A 34 -10.58 3.78 -4.43
C ASP A 34 -9.60 2.99 -5.30
N GLY A 35 -10.00 1.77 -5.66
CA GLY A 35 -9.11 0.88 -6.40
C GLY A 35 -8.78 1.35 -7.80
N ASP A 36 -9.73 1.96 -8.50
CA ASP A 36 -9.48 2.47 -9.85
C ASP A 36 -8.51 3.66 -9.81
N ALA A 37 -8.70 4.56 -8.86
CA ALA A 37 -7.79 5.69 -8.65
C ALA A 37 -6.39 5.19 -8.29
N ALA A 38 -6.30 4.13 -7.47
CA ALA A 38 -5.01 3.56 -7.11
C ALA A 38 -4.25 3.06 -8.34
N LEU A 39 -4.91 2.31 -9.21
CA LEU A 39 -4.28 1.81 -10.44
C LEU A 39 -3.85 2.96 -11.37
N GLN A 40 -4.68 4.02 -11.45
CA GLN A 40 -4.34 5.19 -12.24
C GLN A 40 -3.10 5.90 -11.69
N MET A 41 -3.01 6.05 -10.37
CA MET A 41 -1.85 6.67 -9.73
C MET A 41 -0.58 5.85 -9.94
N VAL A 42 -0.69 4.52 -9.90
CA VAL A 42 0.45 3.65 -10.20
C VAL A 42 0.94 3.88 -11.62
N ALA A 43 0.01 3.93 -12.58
CA ALA A 43 0.36 4.13 -13.98
C ALA A 43 1.00 5.50 -14.24
N GLU A 44 0.49 6.55 -13.60
CA GLU A 44 0.96 7.92 -13.85
C GLU A 44 2.24 8.27 -13.09
N HIS A 45 2.37 7.81 -11.86
CA HIS A 45 3.44 8.26 -10.96
C HIS A 45 4.47 7.20 -10.61
N HIS A 46 4.17 5.95 -10.85
CA HIS A 46 5.07 4.83 -10.62
C HIS A 46 5.68 4.86 -9.20
N PRO A 47 4.85 4.74 -8.15
CA PRO A 47 5.35 4.83 -6.78
C PRO A 47 6.32 3.68 -6.46
N ASP A 48 7.13 3.88 -5.44
CA ASP A 48 8.08 2.86 -4.98
C ASP A 48 7.38 1.81 -4.11
N LEU A 49 6.34 2.24 -3.39
CA LEU A 49 5.58 1.38 -2.50
C LEU A 49 4.13 1.83 -2.44
N VAL A 50 3.21 0.87 -2.29
CA VAL A 50 1.78 1.13 -2.13
C VAL A 50 1.31 0.57 -0.80
N LEU A 51 0.70 1.42 0.02
CA LEU A 51 -0.06 1.00 1.20
C LEU A 51 -1.50 0.81 0.73
N LEU A 52 -1.99 -0.41 0.75
CA LEU A 52 -3.19 -0.79 0.02
C LEU A 52 -4.22 -1.39 0.96
N ASP A 53 -5.31 -0.64 1.19
CA ASP A 53 -6.42 -1.14 2.01
C ASP A 53 -7.13 -2.26 1.25
N VAL A 54 -7.51 -3.31 1.96
CA VAL A 54 -8.25 -4.43 1.39
C VAL A 54 -9.65 -4.01 0.97
N MET A 55 -10.32 -3.24 1.83
CA MET A 55 -11.74 -2.88 1.61
C MET A 55 -11.86 -1.47 1.02
N MET A 56 -11.95 -1.39 -0.29
CA MET A 56 -12.14 -0.11 -0.99
C MET A 56 -13.27 -0.22 -2.00
N PRO A 57 -13.95 0.93 -2.31
CA PRO A 57 -14.92 0.96 -3.40
C PRO A 57 -14.29 0.68 -4.76
N LYS A 58 -15.12 0.31 -5.71
CA LYS A 58 -14.82 0.03 -7.12
C LYS A 58 -13.97 -1.21 -7.30
N ARG A 59 -12.74 -1.21 -6.81
CA ARG A 59 -11.87 -2.40 -6.78
C ARG A 59 -11.29 -2.53 -5.39
N ASN A 60 -11.41 -3.71 -4.79
CA ASN A 60 -10.80 -3.94 -3.49
C ASN A 60 -9.28 -4.09 -3.62
N GLY A 61 -8.58 -4.11 -2.48
CA GLY A 61 -7.12 -4.18 -2.48
C GLY A 61 -6.56 -5.44 -3.12
N TYR A 62 -7.27 -6.56 -3.01
CA TYR A 62 -6.83 -7.80 -3.66
C TYR A 62 -6.81 -7.66 -5.18
N GLU A 63 -7.84 -7.04 -5.74
CA GLU A 63 -7.94 -6.82 -7.18
C GLU A 63 -6.82 -5.89 -7.67
N VAL A 64 -6.55 -4.81 -6.92
CA VAL A 64 -5.48 -3.88 -7.26
C VAL A 64 -4.13 -4.60 -7.24
N CYS A 65 -3.88 -5.37 -6.19
CA CYS A 65 -2.64 -6.14 -6.05
C CYS A 65 -2.45 -7.11 -7.22
N GLN A 66 -3.49 -7.85 -7.56
CA GLN A 66 -3.47 -8.80 -8.66
C GLN A 66 -3.15 -8.11 -9.99
N ARG A 67 -3.82 -6.98 -10.26
CA ARG A 67 -3.57 -6.20 -11.48
C ARG A 67 -2.15 -5.70 -11.56
N MET A 68 -1.62 -5.22 -10.44
CA MET A 68 -0.23 -4.75 -10.41
C MET A 68 0.75 -5.86 -10.71
N ARG A 69 0.52 -7.05 -10.18
CA ARG A 69 1.43 -8.17 -10.38
C ARG A 69 1.34 -8.80 -11.76
N GLU A 70 0.26 -8.54 -12.49
CA GLU A 70 0.12 -8.97 -13.88
C GLU A 70 0.98 -8.15 -14.84
N ARG A 71 1.40 -6.94 -14.44
CA ARG A 71 2.20 -6.06 -15.28
C ARG A 71 3.68 -6.15 -14.94
N PRO A 72 4.53 -6.59 -15.87
CA PRO A 72 5.97 -6.70 -15.59
C PRO A 72 6.61 -5.39 -15.13
N GLU A 73 6.19 -4.25 -15.69
CA GLU A 73 6.75 -2.94 -15.35
C GLU A 73 6.44 -2.50 -13.92
N TRP A 74 5.45 -3.13 -13.25
CA TRP A 74 5.06 -2.80 -11.88
C TRP A 74 5.50 -3.83 -10.84
N ARG A 75 6.20 -4.89 -11.27
CA ARG A 75 6.59 -5.97 -10.35
C ARG A 75 7.58 -5.55 -9.27
N GLY A 76 8.35 -4.50 -9.56
CA GLY A 76 9.28 -3.96 -8.57
C GLY A 76 8.65 -3.06 -7.52
N ILE A 77 7.39 -2.67 -7.69
CA ILE A 77 6.69 -1.84 -6.72
C ILE A 77 6.33 -2.70 -5.50
N LYS A 78 6.71 -2.25 -4.31
CA LYS A 78 6.39 -2.97 -3.07
C LYS A 78 4.94 -2.72 -2.68
N ILE A 79 4.28 -3.77 -2.17
CA ILE A 79 2.87 -3.68 -1.75
C ILE A 79 2.74 -4.14 -0.31
N ILE A 80 2.22 -3.25 0.54
CA ILE A 80 1.82 -3.60 1.90
C ILE A 80 0.29 -3.54 1.94
N MET A 81 -0.34 -4.69 2.20
CA MET A 81 -1.79 -4.75 2.37
C MET A 81 -2.15 -4.34 3.79
N LEU A 82 -3.15 -3.46 3.92
CA LEU A 82 -3.69 -3.03 5.22
C LEU A 82 -5.08 -3.61 5.38
N SER A 83 -5.34 -4.32 6.45
CA SER A 83 -6.62 -4.96 6.67
C SER A 83 -7.12 -4.77 8.10
N ALA A 84 -8.44 -4.84 8.27
CA ALA A 84 -9.02 -4.93 9.58
C ALA A 84 -8.61 -6.26 10.22
N LYS A 85 -8.56 -6.23 11.52
CA LYS A 85 -8.02 -7.24 12.43
C LYS A 85 -8.20 -8.70 12.00
N GLY A 86 -7.09 -9.37 11.85
CA GLY A 86 -6.86 -10.77 12.14
C GLY A 86 -7.71 -11.82 11.46
N ARG A 87 -7.73 -11.87 10.12
CA ARG A 87 -8.29 -13.05 9.46
C ARG A 87 -7.18 -13.76 8.69
N ASP A 88 -6.82 -14.94 9.14
CA ASP A 88 -5.77 -15.76 8.52
C ASP A 88 -6.05 -16.00 7.04
N VAL A 89 -7.34 -16.16 6.69
CA VAL A 89 -7.76 -16.35 5.29
C VAL A 89 -7.40 -15.14 4.44
N GLU A 90 -7.61 -13.94 4.96
CA GLU A 90 -7.27 -12.70 4.24
C GLU A 90 -5.76 -12.53 4.10
N VAL A 91 -5.00 -12.87 5.13
CA VAL A 91 -3.54 -12.82 5.08
C VAL A 91 -3.02 -13.77 3.99
N SER A 92 -3.48 -15.01 3.99
CA SER A 92 -3.08 -16.00 2.98
C SER A 92 -3.43 -15.55 1.58
N LYS A 93 -4.62 -14.97 1.40
CA LYS A 93 -5.07 -14.48 0.10
C LYS A 93 -4.19 -13.32 -0.39
N GLY A 94 -3.90 -12.35 0.49
CA GLY A 94 -3.04 -11.22 0.13
C GLY A 94 -1.65 -11.67 -0.30
N VAL A 95 -1.03 -12.55 0.45
CA VAL A 95 0.30 -13.08 0.14
C VAL A 95 0.27 -13.87 -1.17
N SER A 96 -0.76 -14.70 -1.39
CA SER A 96 -0.85 -15.51 -2.62
C SER A 96 -1.05 -14.65 -3.86
N LEU A 97 -1.57 -13.42 -3.73
CA LEU A 97 -1.73 -12.51 -4.84
C LEU A 97 -0.49 -11.63 -5.08
N GLY A 98 0.56 -11.81 -4.29
CA GLY A 98 1.83 -11.15 -4.53
C GLY A 98 2.12 -9.92 -3.69
N ALA A 99 1.39 -9.70 -2.60
CA ALA A 99 1.73 -8.63 -1.65
C ALA A 99 3.05 -8.98 -0.94
N ASP A 100 3.86 -7.95 -0.70
CA ASP A 100 5.13 -8.14 0.01
C ASP A 100 4.94 -8.29 1.50
N LEU A 101 3.89 -7.66 2.04
CA LEU A 101 3.61 -7.70 3.47
C LEU A 101 2.14 -7.44 3.70
N TYR A 102 1.63 -7.98 4.79
CA TYR A 102 0.25 -7.81 5.21
C TYR A 102 0.26 -7.28 6.64
N VAL A 103 -0.36 -6.12 6.86
CA VAL A 103 -0.40 -5.46 8.18
C VAL A 103 -1.85 -5.31 8.62
N THR A 104 -2.13 -5.70 9.85
CA THR A 104 -3.49 -5.58 10.41
C THR A 104 -3.68 -4.24 11.09
N LYS A 105 -4.88 -3.69 10.96
CA LYS A 105 -5.30 -2.48 11.68
C LYS A 105 -5.89 -2.87 13.04
N PRO A 106 -5.64 -2.13 14.09
CA PRO A 106 -4.76 -0.98 14.16
C PRO A 106 -3.29 -1.39 14.18
N PHE A 107 -2.44 -0.59 13.57
CA PHE A 107 -0.99 -0.85 13.52
C PHE A 107 -0.24 0.24 14.28
N SER A 108 0.99 -0.08 14.70
CA SER A 108 1.91 0.88 15.26
C SER A 108 2.55 1.70 14.12
N ASN A 109 2.55 3.02 14.26
CA ASN A 109 3.20 3.90 13.27
C ASN A 109 4.68 3.57 13.13
N ALA A 110 5.36 3.31 14.24
CA ALA A 110 6.79 2.98 14.23
C ALA A 110 7.06 1.66 13.50
N GLU A 111 6.22 0.65 13.72
CA GLU A 111 6.35 -0.63 13.04
C GLU A 111 6.10 -0.49 11.54
N LEU A 112 5.08 0.29 11.17
CA LEU A 112 4.77 0.49 9.76
C LEU A 112 5.92 1.18 9.04
N VAL A 113 6.48 2.24 9.63
CA VAL A 113 7.65 2.94 9.06
C VAL A 113 8.82 1.99 8.93
N ALA A 114 9.06 1.15 9.93
CA ALA A 114 10.14 0.16 9.88
C ALA A 114 9.94 -0.83 8.73
N HIS A 115 8.72 -1.30 8.52
CA HIS A 115 8.41 -2.20 7.41
C HIS A 115 8.62 -1.53 6.06
N ILE A 116 8.18 -0.28 5.92
CA ILE A 116 8.37 0.49 4.68
C ILE A 116 9.86 0.63 4.38
N ASN A 117 10.63 1.05 5.36
CA ASN A 117 12.07 1.24 5.19
C ASN A 117 12.77 -0.08 4.83
N ALA A 118 12.36 -1.18 5.46
CA ALA A 118 12.95 -2.49 5.17
C ALA A 118 12.68 -2.92 3.73
N LEU A 119 11.45 -2.72 3.24
CA LEU A 119 11.09 -3.10 1.88
C LEU A 119 11.75 -2.21 0.83
N LEU A 120 12.00 -0.95 1.15
CA LEU A 120 12.61 0.01 0.22
C LEU A 120 14.14 0.05 0.34
N ALA A 121 14.72 -0.67 1.28
CA ALA A 121 16.18 -0.70 1.44
C ALA A 121 16.82 -1.34 0.21
N PRO A 122 18.00 -0.85 -0.21
CA PRO A 122 18.74 -1.50 -1.30
C PRO A 122 19.09 -2.93 -0.92
N ALA A 123 19.03 -3.82 -1.90
CA ALA A 123 19.38 -5.22 -1.70
C ALA A 123 20.86 -5.40 -1.41
#